data_9e8615d73a0190af4744eb21a82a2442
#
_entry.id   9e8615d73a0190af4744eb21a82a2442
#
_cell.length_a   1.000
_cell.length_b   1.000
_cell.length_c   1.000
_cell.angle_alpha   90.00
_cell.angle_beta   90.00
_cell.angle_gamma   90.00
#
_symmetry.space_group_name_H-M   'P 1'
#
loop_
_entity.id
_entity.type
_entity.pdbx_description
1 polymer ?
#
loop_
_entity_poly.entity_id
_entity_poly.type
_entity_poly.pdbx_seq_one_letter_code
_entity_poly.pdbx_strand_id
1 'polypeptide(L)'
;MSLYSPLAIFATNATKRILLFLLIFSSLTVIATTQQIIDKFASDPAFIPSSIGICITDVKTGETIASYNERQAIIPASTIKIITTATALRLYRPSFCLHTTVGHTGTIDETGTLHGDLVIHGGGDPSLGSTYRSRHTEDFIDQIIQRALSNHIKSIEGHIVVDDSLFDEPAISPKWMVEDIAWDYGTGCHAFSYKDNRIEINLRYNGKSYDVAGINPPNRFVVEASLTKGEKENITVQCENNRYTISGTIPKRKDRYRLYLSIARPDSLFITDLQEKFQTAGIEVRNSNLGQFPETTWFHYPSDYLGDIVHSLNVRSDNLYAESILRLLSLSAHEKGSAEKGIDIIRKYWQNYEADSLELFMYDGSGLARNNKVSAKYLNCVLKETARDALIGEYFVQTLPLAGKEGSVATFMKHGGLPGELRLKSGSMSDVHAYAGYYTTPQNRYAIVVMINNYTCTRAQLKQKISALLTQVLSKKE
;
A
#
# COMPACT_ATOMS: atom_id res chain seq x y z
N MET A 1 24.00 -46.83 -56.83
CA MET A 1 24.80 -47.05 -55.63
C MET A 1 25.50 -45.76 -55.27
N SER A 2 24.95 -45.00 -54.31
CA SER A 2 25.51 -43.74 -53.84
C SER A 2 26.08 -43.98 -52.45
N LEU A 3 27.39 -43.83 -52.33
CA LEU A 3 28.14 -43.93 -51.07
C LEU A 3 28.00 -42.66 -50.30
N TYR A 4 27.13 -42.63 -49.32
CA TYR A 4 27.10 -41.54 -48.32
C TYR A 4 28.28 -41.69 -47.36
N SER A 5 29.16 -40.71 -47.35
CA SER A 5 30.36 -40.66 -46.50
C SER A 5 29.98 -40.43 -45.03
N PRO A 6 30.50 -41.24 -44.07
CA PRO A 6 30.24 -41.07 -42.65
C PRO A 6 30.88 -39.79 -42.00
N LEU A 7 31.71 -39.06 -42.74
CA LEU A 7 32.39 -37.85 -42.29
C LEU A 7 31.46 -36.65 -42.10
N ALA A 8 30.31 -36.58 -42.79
CA ALA A 8 29.37 -35.43 -42.68
C ALA A 8 28.57 -35.44 -41.37
N ILE A 9 28.34 -36.59 -40.76
CA ILE A 9 27.58 -36.74 -39.51
C ILE A 9 28.42 -36.34 -38.29
N PHE A 10 29.73 -36.59 -38.33
CA PHE A 10 30.66 -36.21 -37.26
C PHE A 10 30.92 -34.70 -37.21
N ALA A 11 30.98 -34.05 -38.37
CA ALA A 11 31.15 -32.59 -38.44
C ALA A 11 29.96 -31.81 -37.87
N THR A 12 28.72 -32.27 -38.08
CA THR A 12 27.50 -31.64 -37.56
C THR A 12 27.34 -31.76 -36.04
N ASN A 13 27.79 -32.86 -35.44
CA ASN A 13 27.74 -33.07 -34.00
C ASN A 13 28.84 -32.29 -33.25
N ALA A 14 30.02 -32.16 -33.83
CA ALA A 14 31.09 -31.34 -33.29
C ALA A 14 30.73 -29.84 -33.32
N THR A 15 30.16 -29.36 -34.44
CA THR A 15 29.69 -27.93 -34.55
C THR A 15 28.55 -27.62 -33.58
N LYS A 16 27.57 -28.51 -33.39
CA LYS A 16 26.51 -28.38 -32.39
C LYS A 16 27.07 -28.37 -30.96
N ARG A 17 28.04 -29.19 -30.64
CA ARG A 17 28.69 -29.22 -29.31
C ARG A 17 29.51 -27.95 -29.06
N ILE A 18 30.23 -27.46 -30.05
CA ILE A 18 30.97 -26.18 -29.97
C ILE A 18 30.02 -25.01 -29.82
N LEU A 19 28.90 -24.97 -30.56
CA LEU A 19 27.89 -23.93 -30.43
C LEU A 19 27.21 -23.92 -29.06
N LEU A 20 26.88 -25.12 -28.52
CA LEU A 20 26.33 -25.28 -27.18
C LEU A 20 27.32 -24.87 -26.09
N PHE A 21 28.61 -25.20 -26.27
CA PHE A 21 29.68 -24.82 -25.35
C PHE A 21 29.92 -23.29 -25.38
N LEU A 22 29.89 -22.66 -26.54
CA LEU A 22 30.00 -21.20 -26.70
C LEU A 22 28.78 -20.48 -26.13
N LEU A 23 27.57 -21.01 -26.27
CA LEU A 23 26.35 -20.48 -25.65
C LEU A 23 26.39 -20.57 -24.11
N ILE A 24 26.85 -21.71 -23.57
CA ILE A 24 27.02 -21.89 -22.12
C ILE A 24 28.13 -20.97 -21.59
N PHE A 25 29.23 -20.80 -22.32
CA PHE A 25 30.35 -19.96 -21.92
C PHE A 25 29.99 -18.45 -22.00
N SER A 26 29.20 -18.04 -23.00
CA SER A 26 28.71 -16.67 -23.10
C SER A 26 27.69 -16.32 -22.01
N SER A 27 26.82 -17.25 -21.64
CA SER A 27 25.89 -17.04 -20.51
C SER A 27 26.62 -16.95 -19.18
N LEU A 28 27.65 -17.79 -18.95
CA LEU A 28 28.46 -17.73 -17.74
C LEU A 28 29.29 -16.45 -17.62
N THR A 29 29.78 -15.88 -18.71
CA THR A 29 30.52 -14.59 -18.69
C THR A 29 29.61 -13.40 -18.43
N VAL A 30 28.36 -13.42 -18.91
CA VAL A 30 27.36 -12.37 -18.63
C VAL A 30 26.95 -12.39 -17.16
N ILE A 31 26.71 -13.57 -16.59
CA ILE A 31 26.38 -13.73 -15.16
C ILE A 31 27.56 -13.26 -14.29
N ALA A 32 28.78 -13.67 -14.58
CA ALA A 32 29.96 -13.24 -13.84
C ALA A 32 30.12 -11.71 -13.83
N THR A 33 29.90 -11.04 -14.97
CA THR A 33 30.00 -9.58 -15.05
C THR A 33 28.89 -8.85 -14.29
N THR A 34 27.69 -9.39 -14.23
CA THR A 34 26.55 -8.80 -13.49
C THR A 34 26.76 -8.95 -11.99
N GLN A 35 27.24 -10.12 -11.55
CA GLN A 35 27.57 -10.36 -10.15
C GLN A 35 28.68 -9.41 -9.66
N GLN A 36 29.74 -9.21 -10.45
CA GLN A 36 30.83 -8.27 -10.11
C GLN A 36 30.35 -6.83 -9.91
N ILE A 37 29.32 -6.38 -10.66
CA ILE A 37 28.73 -5.05 -10.47
C ILE A 37 28.04 -4.97 -9.09
N ILE A 38 27.30 -6.00 -8.70
CA ILE A 38 26.62 -6.05 -7.40
C ILE A 38 27.65 -6.14 -6.26
N ASP A 39 28.68 -6.96 -6.38
CA ASP A 39 29.72 -7.10 -5.36
C ASP A 39 30.49 -5.78 -5.17
N LYS A 40 30.79 -5.08 -6.26
CA LYS A 40 31.39 -3.74 -6.23
C LYS A 40 30.48 -2.73 -5.55
N PHE A 41 29.17 -2.75 -5.84
CA PHE A 41 28.21 -1.88 -5.18
C PHE A 41 28.17 -2.16 -3.67
N ALA A 42 28.08 -3.42 -3.27
CA ALA A 42 28.02 -3.82 -1.87
C ALA A 42 29.31 -3.48 -1.08
N SER A 43 30.45 -3.37 -1.76
CA SER A 43 31.75 -2.98 -1.16
C SER A 43 31.95 -1.45 -1.02
N ASP A 44 30.96 -0.64 -1.39
CA ASP A 44 31.06 0.83 -1.24
C ASP A 44 31.22 1.21 0.25
N PRO A 45 32.16 2.08 0.61
CA PRO A 45 32.40 2.52 2.00
C PRO A 45 31.14 3.02 2.73
N ALA A 46 30.18 3.60 2.02
CA ALA A 46 28.90 4.04 2.60
C ALA A 46 28.05 2.87 3.14
N PHE A 47 28.38 1.64 2.79
CA PHE A 47 27.62 0.44 3.15
C PHE A 47 28.35 -0.47 4.15
N ILE A 48 29.51 -0.09 4.69
CA ILE A 48 30.26 -0.90 5.66
C ILE A 48 29.37 -1.38 6.83
N PRO A 49 28.55 -0.52 7.49
CA PRO A 49 27.67 -0.96 8.57
C PRO A 49 26.32 -1.49 8.07
N SER A 50 26.08 -1.53 6.75
CA SER A 50 24.76 -1.79 6.19
C SER A 50 24.44 -3.27 6.10
N SER A 51 23.16 -3.59 6.29
CA SER A 51 22.58 -4.86 5.81
C SER A 51 22.01 -4.62 4.41
N ILE A 52 22.48 -5.41 3.44
CA ILE A 52 22.09 -5.31 2.03
C ILE A 52 21.49 -6.65 1.61
N GLY A 53 20.30 -6.62 0.98
CA GLY A 53 19.68 -7.76 0.31
C GLY A 53 19.35 -7.39 -1.13
N ILE A 54 19.90 -8.10 -2.09
CA ILE A 54 19.63 -7.91 -3.53
C ILE A 54 19.25 -9.25 -4.16
N CYS A 55 18.21 -9.25 -4.99
CA CYS A 55 17.85 -10.40 -5.82
C CYS A 55 17.23 -9.90 -7.13
N ILE A 56 17.80 -10.30 -8.26
CA ILE A 56 17.32 -9.97 -9.60
C ILE A 56 17.15 -11.29 -10.36
N THR A 57 15.94 -11.55 -10.85
CA THR A 57 15.55 -12.81 -11.47
C THR A 57 14.85 -12.55 -12.80
N ASP A 58 15.16 -13.34 -13.81
CA ASP A 58 14.38 -13.41 -15.04
C ASP A 58 13.02 -14.07 -14.74
N VAL A 59 11.93 -13.34 -14.99
CA VAL A 59 10.59 -13.83 -14.68
C VAL A 59 10.22 -15.05 -15.53
N LYS A 60 10.66 -15.11 -16.78
CA LYS A 60 10.32 -16.20 -17.72
C LYS A 60 11.04 -17.48 -17.35
N THR A 61 12.36 -17.43 -17.20
CA THR A 61 13.18 -18.63 -16.94
C THR A 61 13.21 -19.02 -15.46
N GLY A 62 13.07 -18.06 -14.56
CA GLY A 62 13.26 -18.21 -13.11
C GLY A 62 14.73 -18.15 -12.69
N GLU A 63 15.64 -17.87 -13.63
CA GLU A 63 17.07 -17.80 -13.36
C GLU A 63 17.40 -16.54 -12.55
N THR A 64 18.16 -16.71 -11.48
CA THR A 64 18.72 -15.59 -10.72
C THR A 64 19.88 -14.99 -11.50
N ILE A 65 19.71 -13.76 -11.99
CA ILE A 65 20.70 -13.04 -12.79
C ILE A 65 21.86 -12.55 -11.94
N ALA A 66 21.56 -12.08 -10.71
CA ALA A 66 22.53 -11.71 -9.73
C ALA A 66 21.88 -11.54 -8.35
N SER A 67 22.62 -11.79 -7.29
CA SER A 67 22.12 -11.65 -5.92
C SER A 67 23.24 -11.25 -4.94
N TYR A 68 22.83 -10.71 -3.78
CA TYR A 68 23.71 -10.42 -2.67
C TYR A 68 22.94 -10.58 -1.36
N ASN A 69 23.43 -11.42 -0.45
CA ASN A 69 22.77 -11.74 0.82
C ASN A 69 21.26 -11.97 0.65
N GLU A 70 20.86 -12.61 -0.41
CA GLU A 70 19.45 -12.68 -0.85
C GLU A 70 18.52 -13.34 0.17
N ARG A 71 19.05 -14.21 1.04
CA ARG A 71 18.30 -14.91 2.09
C ARG A 71 18.32 -14.19 3.44
N GLN A 72 19.08 -13.11 3.58
CA GLN A 72 19.09 -12.33 4.81
C GLN A 72 17.79 -11.56 4.96
N ALA A 73 17.04 -11.85 6.03
CA ALA A 73 15.82 -11.10 6.35
C ALA A 73 16.17 -9.75 6.99
N ILE A 74 15.83 -8.65 6.31
CA ILE A 74 16.07 -7.27 6.73
C ILE A 74 14.79 -6.45 6.63
N ILE A 75 14.77 -5.24 7.19
CA ILE A 75 13.57 -4.40 7.22
C ILE A 75 13.21 -3.95 5.79
N PRO A 76 12.01 -4.30 5.29
CA PRO A 76 11.59 -3.97 3.94
C PRO A 76 10.94 -2.59 3.81
N ALA A 77 10.52 -1.97 4.93
CA ALA A 77 9.58 -0.86 4.93
C ALA A 77 8.38 -1.16 4.01
N SER A 78 7.86 -0.18 3.29
CA SER A 78 6.65 -0.33 2.45
C SER A 78 6.79 -1.27 1.24
N THR A 79 7.95 -1.89 0.97
CA THR A 79 8.02 -2.93 -0.07
C THR A 79 7.29 -4.21 0.34
N ILE A 80 7.03 -4.43 1.64
CA ILE A 80 6.22 -5.56 2.13
C ILE A 80 4.78 -5.52 1.58
N LYS A 81 4.26 -4.34 1.21
CA LYS A 81 2.95 -4.17 0.57
C LYS A 81 2.79 -5.00 -0.70
N ILE A 82 3.88 -5.32 -1.39
CA ILE A 82 3.88 -6.25 -2.53
C ILE A 82 3.33 -7.61 -2.10
N ILE A 83 3.73 -8.13 -0.95
CA ILE A 83 3.27 -9.42 -0.45
C ILE A 83 1.76 -9.35 -0.15
N THR A 84 1.32 -8.32 0.58
CA THR A 84 -0.09 -8.09 0.92
C THR A 84 -0.95 -7.99 -0.33
N THR A 85 -0.57 -7.15 -1.29
CA THR A 85 -1.36 -6.85 -2.48
C THR A 85 -1.36 -7.99 -3.50
N ALA A 86 -0.21 -8.64 -3.69
CA ALA A 86 -0.11 -9.82 -4.56
C ALA A 86 -0.99 -10.96 -4.04
N THR A 87 -0.93 -11.25 -2.74
CA THR A 87 -1.77 -12.29 -2.12
C THR A 87 -3.26 -11.97 -2.31
N ALA A 88 -3.66 -10.74 -2.04
CA ALA A 88 -5.06 -10.34 -2.17
C ALA A 88 -5.59 -10.48 -3.60
N LEU A 89 -4.86 -9.99 -4.61
CA LEU A 89 -5.27 -10.12 -6.01
C LEU A 89 -5.29 -11.57 -6.50
N ARG A 90 -4.43 -12.43 -5.97
CA ARG A 90 -4.43 -13.86 -6.31
C ARG A 90 -5.61 -14.61 -5.70
N LEU A 91 -6.07 -14.22 -4.51
CA LEU A 91 -7.20 -14.86 -3.82
C LEU A 91 -8.55 -14.31 -4.29
N TYR A 92 -8.71 -12.99 -4.41
CA TYR A 92 -10.00 -12.35 -4.66
C TYR A 92 -10.21 -11.86 -6.10
N ARG A 93 -9.15 -11.71 -6.90
CA ARG A 93 -9.15 -11.13 -8.25
C ARG A 93 -9.35 -9.60 -8.25
N PRO A 94 -8.92 -8.92 -9.34
CA PRO A 94 -9.02 -7.45 -9.44
C PRO A 94 -10.45 -6.90 -9.39
N SER A 95 -11.44 -7.65 -9.86
CA SER A 95 -12.85 -7.22 -9.93
C SER A 95 -13.64 -7.40 -8.63
N PHE A 96 -13.02 -7.91 -7.57
CA PHE A 96 -13.68 -8.05 -6.27
C PHE A 96 -14.03 -6.67 -5.70
N CYS A 97 -15.19 -6.57 -5.01
CA CYS A 97 -15.62 -5.38 -4.28
C CYS A 97 -15.92 -5.73 -2.83
N LEU A 98 -15.61 -4.79 -1.94
CA LEU A 98 -16.11 -4.74 -0.58
C LEU A 98 -17.49 -4.05 -0.57
N HIS A 99 -18.29 -4.28 0.47
CA HIS A 99 -19.62 -3.66 0.56
C HIS A 99 -19.86 -3.11 1.97
N THR A 100 -20.16 -1.82 2.04
CA THR A 100 -20.71 -1.19 3.25
C THR A 100 -22.24 -1.33 3.18
N THR A 101 -22.85 -1.89 4.22
CA THR A 101 -24.29 -2.14 4.25
C THR A 101 -25.00 -1.06 5.05
N VAL A 102 -26.11 -0.56 4.54
CA VAL A 102 -26.97 0.41 5.22
C VAL A 102 -28.34 -0.17 5.43
N GLY A 103 -28.88 0.00 6.62
CA GLY A 103 -30.20 -0.45 7.00
C GLY A 103 -30.79 0.37 8.14
N HIS A 104 -31.90 -0.05 8.66
CA HIS A 104 -32.50 0.50 9.86
C HIS A 104 -33.09 -0.61 10.73
N THR A 105 -33.20 -0.36 12.01
CA THR A 105 -34.02 -1.17 12.92
C THR A 105 -35.41 -0.54 13.08
N GLY A 106 -36.35 -1.31 13.63
CA GLY A 106 -37.69 -0.80 13.95
C GLY A 106 -38.62 -0.55 12.74
N THR A 107 -39.53 0.39 12.86
CA THR A 107 -40.63 0.62 11.89
C THR A 107 -40.76 2.11 11.55
N ILE A 108 -41.27 2.37 10.35
CA ILE A 108 -41.60 3.73 9.89
C ILE A 108 -43.13 3.88 10.01
N ASP A 109 -43.58 4.89 10.74
CA ASP A 109 -45.01 5.19 10.91
C ASP A 109 -45.60 6.00 9.76
N GLU A 110 -46.93 6.21 9.78
CA GLU A 110 -47.68 6.97 8.76
C GLU A 110 -47.29 8.45 8.70
N THR A 111 -46.66 9.01 9.75
CA THR A 111 -46.19 10.40 9.79
C THR A 111 -44.83 10.55 9.16
N GLY A 112 -44.11 9.46 8.88
CA GLY A 112 -42.77 9.41 8.36
C GLY A 112 -41.70 9.45 9.47
N THR A 113 -42.05 8.97 10.68
CA THR A 113 -41.07 8.82 11.77
C THR A 113 -40.56 7.37 11.79
N LEU A 114 -39.23 7.23 11.70
CA LEU A 114 -38.56 5.96 11.97
C LEU A 114 -38.41 5.79 13.48
N HIS A 115 -39.12 4.83 14.06
CA HIS A 115 -38.95 4.40 15.46
C HIS A 115 -37.90 3.29 15.54
N GLY A 116 -36.63 3.66 15.42
CA GLY A 116 -35.49 2.74 15.37
C GLY A 116 -34.20 3.46 14.96
N ASP A 117 -33.14 2.71 14.89
CA ASP A 117 -31.80 3.21 14.53
C ASP A 117 -31.55 3.13 13.02
N LEU A 118 -30.81 4.09 12.50
CA LEU A 118 -30.16 3.96 11.20
C LEU A 118 -28.82 3.24 11.42
N VAL A 119 -28.62 2.08 10.77
CA VAL A 119 -27.47 1.22 11.00
C VAL A 119 -26.58 1.18 9.75
N ILE A 120 -25.28 1.37 9.95
CA ILE A 120 -24.26 1.29 8.91
C ILE A 120 -23.23 0.24 9.32
N HIS A 121 -23.14 -0.88 8.59
CA HIS A 121 -22.14 -1.90 8.82
C HIS A 121 -20.92 -1.64 7.95
N GLY A 122 -19.77 -1.40 8.57
CA GLY A 122 -18.50 -1.21 7.88
C GLY A 122 -18.07 -2.46 7.12
N GLY A 123 -17.80 -2.31 5.83
CA GLY A 123 -17.44 -3.42 4.92
C GLY A 123 -15.93 -3.62 4.74
N GLY A 124 -15.10 -2.93 5.50
CA GLY A 124 -13.64 -2.96 5.34
C GLY A 124 -13.14 -2.15 4.15
N ASP A 125 -13.97 -1.30 3.54
CA ASP A 125 -13.59 -0.41 2.44
C ASP A 125 -12.77 0.78 2.94
N PRO A 126 -11.44 0.86 2.66
CA PRO A 126 -10.62 1.98 3.09
C PRO A 126 -10.83 3.22 2.21
N SER A 127 -11.55 3.10 1.09
CA SER A 127 -11.72 4.15 0.09
C SER A 127 -13.01 4.95 0.25
N LEU A 128 -13.86 4.64 1.24
CA LEU A 128 -15.15 5.30 1.44
C LEU A 128 -14.97 6.79 1.70
N GLY A 129 -15.58 7.64 0.86
CA GLY A 129 -15.43 9.09 0.93
C GLY A 129 -14.04 9.62 0.57
N SER A 130 -13.14 8.79 0.08
CA SER A 130 -11.80 9.19 -0.37
C SER A 130 -11.85 9.98 -1.68
N THR A 131 -11.03 11.02 -1.78
CA THR A 131 -10.82 11.77 -3.04
C THR A 131 -10.01 10.98 -4.08
N TYR A 132 -9.45 9.84 -3.70
CA TYR A 132 -8.67 8.95 -4.57
C TYR A 132 -9.50 7.80 -5.14
N ARG A 133 -10.79 7.76 -4.82
CA ARG A 133 -11.70 6.76 -5.36
C ARG A 133 -11.81 6.91 -6.87
N SER A 134 -11.69 5.80 -7.60
CA SER A 134 -11.72 5.78 -9.07
C SER A 134 -13.13 5.71 -9.63
N ARG A 135 -14.04 5.04 -8.91
CA ARG A 135 -15.44 4.90 -9.33
C ARG A 135 -16.22 6.17 -9.00
N HIS A 136 -16.75 6.81 -10.02
CA HIS A 136 -17.70 7.92 -9.90
C HIS A 136 -19.11 7.38 -9.62
N THR A 137 -19.28 6.77 -8.46
CA THR A 137 -20.60 6.43 -7.93
C THR A 137 -21.18 7.64 -7.21
N GLU A 138 -22.51 7.69 -7.09
CA GLU A 138 -23.18 8.66 -6.23
C GLU A 138 -22.56 8.65 -4.83
N ASP A 139 -22.42 9.83 -4.22
CA ASP A 139 -21.83 9.96 -2.88
C ASP A 139 -22.58 9.09 -1.87
N PHE A 140 -21.86 8.44 -0.98
CA PHE A 140 -22.42 7.49 -0.03
C PHE A 140 -23.48 8.13 0.89
N ILE A 141 -23.22 9.34 1.38
CA ILE A 141 -24.17 10.07 2.21
C ILE A 141 -25.40 10.45 1.38
N ASP A 142 -25.23 10.93 0.15
CA ASP A 142 -26.34 11.31 -0.71
C ASP A 142 -27.23 10.10 -1.02
N GLN A 143 -26.69 8.89 -1.20
CA GLN A 143 -27.50 7.67 -1.33
C GLN A 143 -28.32 7.33 -0.08
N ILE A 144 -27.75 7.53 1.12
CA ILE A 144 -28.49 7.36 2.38
C ILE A 144 -29.67 8.36 2.45
N ILE A 145 -29.40 9.62 2.11
CA ILE A 145 -30.45 10.68 2.09
C ILE A 145 -31.56 10.31 1.10
N GLN A 146 -31.20 9.95 -0.13
CA GLN A 146 -32.16 9.55 -1.16
C GLN A 146 -33.00 8.36 -0.70
N ARG A 147 -32.41 7.37 -0.05
CA ARG A 147 -33.11 6.21 0.48
C ARG A 147 -34.07 6.60 1.61
N ALA A 148 -33.65 7.46 2.53
CA ALA A 148 -34.50 7.97 3.60
C ALA A 148 -35.72 8.72 3.03
N LEU A 149 -35.51 9.63 2.08
CA LEU A 149 -36.57 10.38 1.41
C LEU A 149 -37.53 9.47 0.62
N SER A 150 -37.01 8.46 -0.08
CA SER A 150 -37.85 7.49 -0.83
C SER A 150 -38.71 6.61 0.09
N ASN A 151 -38.29 6.41 1.32
CA ASN A 151 -39.09 5.76 2.38
C ASN A 151 -39.97 6.78 3.15
N HIS A 152 -40.09 8.02 2.66
CA HIS A 152 -40.87 9.09 3.26
C HIS A 152 -40.47 9.46 4.70
N ILE A 153 -39.22 9.17 5.09
CA ILE A 153 -38.70 9.51 6.43
C ILE A 153 -38.52 11.02 6.57
N LYS A 154 -39.14 11.59 7.60
CA LYS A 154 -39.06 12.99 8.01
C LYS A 154 -38.32 13.15 9.34
N SER A 155 -38.34 12.12 10.18
CA SER A 155 -37.61 12.08 11.44
C SER A 155 -37.17 10.68 11.80
N ILE A 156 -36.08 10.60 12.55
CA ILE A 156 -35.51 9.36 13.10
C ILE A 156 -35.55 9.51 14.62
N GLU A 157 -36.36 8.70 15.30
CA GLU A 157 -36.33 8.53 16.76
C GLU A 157 -35.48 7.31 17.07
N GLY A 158 -34.17 7.53 17.27
CA GLY A 158 -33.14 6.52 17.47
C GLY A 158 -31.76 7.12 17.20
N HIS A 159 -30.79 6.29 17.01
CA HIS A 159 -29.40 6.70 16.78
C HIS A 159 -28.97 6.42 15.33
N ILE A 160 -27.93 7.11 14.89
CA ILE A 160 -27.13 6.69 13.76
C ILE A 160 -26.01 5.82 14.33
N VAL A 161 -26.05 4.53 14.03
CA VAL A 161 -25.12 3.52 14.55
C VAL A 161 -24.18 3.08 13.45
N VAL A 162 -22.88 3.17 13.70
CA VAL A 162 -21.86 2.59 12.83
C VAL A 162 -21.30 1.34 13.50
N ASP A 163 -21.53 0.20 12.87
CA ASP A 163 -20.98 -1.09 13.31
C ASP A 163 -19.63 -1.34 12.66
N ASP A 164 -18.58 -1.31 13.46
CA ASP A 164 -17.18 -1.53 13.10
C ASP A 164 -16.69 -2.96 13.43
N SER A 165 -17.61 -3.86 13.77
CA SER A 165 -17.29 -5.16 14.35
C SER A 165 -16.74 -6.20 13.37
N LEU A 166 -16.70 -5.90 12.07
CA LEU A 166 -16.18 -6.81 11.03
C LEU A 166 -14.67 -7.07 11.20
N PHE A 167 -13.92 -6.09 11.73
CA PHE A 167 -12.50 -6.26 12.04
C PHE A 167 -12.28 -6.47 13.52
N ASP A 168 -11.29 -7.32 13.86
CA ASP A 168 -10.83 -7.50 15.24
C ASP A 168 -9.98 -6.32 15.70
N GLU A 169 -10.05 -6.01 16.98
CA GLU A 169 -9.14 -5.08 17.67
C GLU A 169 -7.73 -5.70 17.81
N PRO A 170 -6.66 -4.88 17.81
CA PRO A 170 -6.67 -3.42 17.76
C PRO A 170 -6.63 -2.86 16.33
N ALA A 171 -7.25 -1.68 16.13
CA ALA A 171 -7.18 -0.94 14.87
C ALA A 171 -5.75 -0.45 14.56
N ILE A 172 -4.97 -0.18 15.59
CA ILE A 172 -3.56 0.24 15.53
C ILE A 172 -2.67 -0.93 15.96
N SER A 173 -1.70 -1.30 15.12
CA SER A 173 -0.77 -2.37 15.45
C SER A 173 0.04 -2.01 16.72
N PRO A 174 0.15 -2.92 17.70
CA PRO A 174 0.98 -2.70 18.89
C PRO A 174 2.49 -2.70 18.59
N LYS A 175 2.87 -2.90 17.33
CA LYS A 175 4.27 -2.85 16.86
C LYS A 175 4.63 -1.52 16.20
N TRP A 176 3.67 -0.59 16.10
CA TRP A 176 3.93 0.75 15.58
C TRP A 176 4.53 1.64 16.67
N MET A 177 5.32 2.63 16.22
CA MET A 177 5.90 3.61 17.12
C MET A 177 4.82 4.63 17.51
N VAL A 178 4.83 5.06 18.78
CA VAL A 178 3.84 6.02 19.30
C VAL A 178 3.88 7.36 18.52
N GLU A 179 5.06 7.79 18.10
CA GLU A 179 5.25 9.00 17.30
C GLU A 179 4.64 8.92 15.90
N ASP A 180 4.37 7.72 15.38
CA ASP A 180 3.78 7.53 14.05
C ASP A 180 2.24 7.64 14.08
N ILE A 181 1.59 7.37 15.22
CA ILE A 181 0.14 7.18 15.32
C ILE A 181 -0.66 8.46 15.01
N ALA A 182 -0.11 9.64 15.31
CA ALA A 182 -0.77 10.91 15.04
C ALA A 182 -0.72 11.34 13.56
N TRP A 183 0.13 10.71 12.75
CA TRP A 183 0.26 10.99 11.33
C TRP A 183 -0.72 10.14 10.51
N ASP A 184 -1.10 10.63 9.33
CA ASP A 184 -2.00 9.91 8.43
C ASP A 184 -1.52 8.50 8.05
N TYR A 185 -0.20 8.31 7.94
CA TYR A 185 0.37 7.00 7.67
C TYR A 185 0.34 6.04 8.88
N GLY A 186 0.05 6.52 10.08
CA GLY A 186 -0.12 5.75 11.32
C GLY A 186 -1.57 5.64 11.76
N THR A 187 -2.53 6.01 10.90
CA THR A 187 -3.95 5.95 11.26
C THR A 187 -4.44 4.54 11.50
N GLY A 188 -5.40 4.39 12.42
CA GLY A 188 -6.03 3.11 12.72
C GLY A 188 -6.81 2.55 11.53
N CYS A 189 -6.77 1.22 11.37
CA CYS A 189 -7.55 0.51 10.37
C CYS A 189 -8.84 -0.03 10.99
N HIS A 190 -9.95 0.52 10.57
CA HIS A 190 -11.31 0.18 10.99
C HIS A 190 -12.06 -0.53 9.87
N ALA A 191 -13.06 -1.34 10.20
CA ALA A 191 -13.97 -1.90 9.20
C ALA A 191 -14.81 -0.79 8.54
N PHE A 192 -15.08 0.29 9.28
CA PHE A 192 -15.64 1.52 8.76
C PHE A 192 -14.57 2.61 8.70
N SER A 193 -13.99 2.82 7.54
CA SER A 193 -13.09 3.95 7.26
C SER A 193 -13.83 5.04 6.49
N TYR A 194 -13.46 6.31 6.72
CA TYR A 194 -14.11 7.44 6.05
C TYR A 194 -13.12 8.57 5.78
N LYS A 195 -13.06 9.07 4.54
CA LYS A 195 -12.15 10.14 4.10
C LYS A 195 -10.69 9.84 4.41
N ASP A 196 -10.23 8.60 4.08
CA ASP A 196 -8.87 8.10 4.33
C ASP A 196 -8.45 8.14 5.82
N ASN A 197 -9.40 8.24 6.76
CA ASN A 197 -9.17 8.42 8.20
C ASN A 197 -8.16 9.53 8.53
N ARG A 198 -8.20 10.65 7.79
CA ARG A 198 -7.22 11.73 7.94
C ARG A 198 -7.84 13.12 7.85
N ILE A 199 -7.18 14.09 8.49
CA ILE A 199 -7.40 15.51 8.29
C ILE A 199 -6.26 16.14 7.50
N GLU A 200 -6.56 17.15 6.72
CA GLU A 200 -5.59 18.01 6.06
C GLU A 200 -5.50 19.35 6.78
N ILE A 201 -4.30 19.77 7.16
CA ILE A 201 -4.02 21.06 7.81
C ILE A 201 -3.14 21.87 6.89
N ASN A 202 -3.65 23.00 6.45
CA ASN A 202 -2.92 23.96 5.63
C ASN A 202 -2.30 25.04 6.53
N LEU A 203 -1.00 25.19 6.46
CA LEU A 203 -0.20 26.15 7.24
C LEU A 203 0.37 27.23 6.35
N ARG A 204 0.39 28.47 6.85
CA ARG A 204 0.96 29.62 6.15
C ARG A 204 1.88 30.41 7.07
N TYR A 205 3.08 30.73 6.59
CA TYR A 205 4.04 31.56 7.31
C TYR A 205 3.61 33.03 7.33
N ASN A 206 3.54 33.66 8.52
CA ASN A 206 3.11 35.03 8.72
C ASN A 206 4.27 36.03 8.90
N GLY A 207 5.54 35.59 8.72
CA GLY A 207 6.75 36.38 8.97
C GLY A 207 7.46 36.00 10.27
N LYS A 208 6.78 35.34 11.23
CA LYS A 208 7.32 34.94 12.53
C LYS A 208 7.12 33.45 12.79
N SER A 209 5.92 32.95 12.57
CA SER A 209 5.46 31.57 12.82
C SER A 209 4.55 31.11 11.69
N TYR A 210 4.06 29.88 11.79
CA TYR A 210 3.04 29.37 10.89
C TYR A 210 1.67 29.42 11.55
N ASP A 211 0.72 30.04 10.87
CA ASP A 211 -0.69 30.03 11.24
C ASP A 211 -1.43 28.90 10.54
N VAL A 212 -2.47 28.37 11.18
CA VAL A 212 -3.42 27.45 10.55
C VAL A 212 -4.30 28.23 9.58
N ALA A 213 -4.06 28.05 8.28
CA ALA A 213 -4.79 28.74 7.22
C ALA A 213 -6.06 28.01 6.80
N GLY A 214 -6.20 26.72 7.13
CA GLY A 214 -7.38 25.91 6.86
C GLY A 214 -7.23 24.49 7.35
N ILE A 215 -8.37 23.86 7.62
CA ILE A 215 -8.51 22.47 8.04
C ILE A 215 -9.58 21.83 7.15
N ASN A 216 -9.33 20.61 6.68
CA ASN A 216 -10.29 19.83 5.92
C ASN A 216 -10.44 18.41 6.51
N PRO A 217 -11.64 17.98 6.93
CA PRO A 217 -12.91 18.72 6.91
C PRO A 217 -12.95 19.89 7.90
N PRO A 218 -13.67 20.97 7.57
CA PRO A 218 -13.72 22.17 8.40
C PRO A 218 -14.57 21.94 9.67
N ASN A 219 -14.30 22.72 10.72
CA ASN A 219 -15.13 22.81 11.94
C ASN A 219 -15.32 21.49 12.71
N ARG A 220 -14.40 20.53 12.55
CA ARG A 220 -14.46 19.21 13.22
C ARG A 220 -13.38 19.03 14.27
N PHE A 221 -12.30 19.79 14.14
CA PHE A 221 -11.07 19.59 14.91
C PHE A 221 -10.54 20.90 15.44
N VAL A 222 -9.95 20.87 16.63
CA VAL A 222 -9.19 21.98 17.21
C VAL A 222 -7.71 21.75 16.90
N VAL A 223 -7.06 22.72 16.25
CA VAL A 223 -5.65 22.65 15.89
C VAL A 223 -4.90 23.83 16.46
N GLU A 224 -3.92 23.55 17.32
CA GLU A 224 -2.99 24.52 17.88
C GLU A 224 -1.59 24.28 17.30
N ALA A 225 -1.05 25.26 16.58
CA ALA A 225 0.25 25.15 15.92
C ALA A 225 1.27 26.13 16.48
N SER A 226 2.39 25.62 16.97
CA SER A 226 3.56 26.36 17.43
C SER A 226 4.77 26.00 16.56
N LEU A 227 4.73 26.42 15.29
CA LEU A 227 5.70 26.05 14.27
C LEU A 227 6.49 27.28 13.79
N THR A 228 7.80 27.11 13.61
CA THR A 228 8.71 28.15 13.13
C THR A 228 9.53 27.67 11.94
N LYS A 229 10.26 28.55 11.28
CA LYS A 229 11.22 28.18 10.24
C LYS A 229 12.49 27.59 10.85
N GLY A 230 12.98 26.46 10.32
CA GLY A 230 14.22 25.80 10.70
C GLY A 230 15.02 25.30 9.51
N GLU A 231 16.21 24.77 9.76
CA GLU A 231 17.05 24.18 8.70
C GLU A 231 16.46 22.88 8.15
N LYS A 232 15.85 22.10 9.03
CA LYS A 232 15.23 20.80 8.72
C LYS A 232 13.81 20.75 9.21
N GLU A 233 13.05 19.84 8.65
CA GLU A 233 11.75 19.46 9.16
C GLU A 233 11.94 18.68 10.47
N ASN A 234 11.30 19.16 11.52
CA ASN A 234 11.22 18.49 12.81
C ASN A 234 9.89 18.88 13.45
N ILE A 235 8.87 18.07 13.22
CA ILE A 235 7.51 18.33 13.66
C ILE A 235 7.08 17.23 14.62
N THR A 236 6.56 17.65 15.76
CA THR A 236 5.92 16.77 16.75
C THR A 236 4.42 17.05 16.76
N VAL A 237 3.64 16.00 16.75
CA VAL A 237 2.18 16.05 16.80
C VAL A 237 1.69 15.25 18.01
N GLN A 238 0.77 15.85 18.75
CA GLN A 238 0.00 15.19 19.80
C GLN A 238 -1.49 15.32 19.46
N CYS A 239 -2.24 14.24 19.65
CA CYS A 239 -3.68 14.24 19.40
C CYS A 239 -4.40 13.68 20.63
N GLU A 240 -5.35 14.46 21.16
CA GLU A 240 -6.22 14.06 22.26
C GLU A 240 -7.63 14.62 22.02
N ASN A 241 -8.64 13.75 22.00
CA ASN A 241 -10.05 14.15 21.87
C ASN A 241 -10.32 15.14 20.73
N ASN A 242 -9.87 14.87 19.52
CA ASN A 242 -9.98 15.74 18.33
C ASN A 242 -9.25 17.10 18.45
N ARG A 243 -8.39 17.27 19.46
CA ARG A 243 -7.47 18.41 19.59
C ARG A 243 -6.07 17.98 19.16
N TYR A 244 -5.49 18.70 18.22
CA TYR A 244 -4.12 18.49 17.73
C TYR A 244 -3.23 19.63 18.20
N THR A 245 -2.15 19.29 18.89
CA THR A 245 -1.07 20.21 19.24
C THR A 245 0.14 19.89 18.39
N ILE A 246 0.55 20.86 17.57
CA ILE A 246 1.61 20.70 16.58
C ILE A 246 2.73 21.69 16.92
N SER A 247 3.95 21.19 17.10
CA SER A 247 5.11 22.02 17.43
C SER A 247 6.36 21.63 16.62
N GLY A 248 7.32 22.57 16.54
CA GLY A 248 8.62 22.29 15.90
C GLY A 248 8.99 23.22 14.76
N THR A 249 9.66 22.68 13.73
CA THR A 249 10.23 23.48 12.64
C THR A 249 9.89 22.94 11.26
N ILE A 250 9.67 23.89 10.33
CA ILE A 250 9.46 23.65 8.88
C ILE A 250 10.64 24.26 8.12
N PRO A 251 11.16 23.61 7.04
CA PRO A 251 12.29 24.11 6.28
C PRO A 251 12.10 25.56 5.79
N LYS A 252 13.12 26.42 5.96
CA LYS A 252 13.11 27.86 5.65
C LYS A 252 12.55 28.24 4.28
N ARG A 253 12.72 27.38 3.28
CA ARG A 253 12.27 27.61 1.88
C ARG A 253 10.77 27.46 1.65
N LYS A 254 10.00 27.00 2.66
CA LYS A 254 8.56 26.71 2.53
C LYS A 254 7.76 27.77 3.27
N ASP A 255 7.01 28.61 2.57
CA ASP A 255 6.07 29.59 3.17
C ASP A 255 4.66 29.03 3.31
N ARG A 256 4.34 27.97 2.57
CA ARG A 256 3.10 27.19 2.71
C ARG A 256 3.49 25.74 3.00
N TYR A 257 2.81 25.14 3.93
CA TYR A 257 3.04 23.77 4.31
C TYR A 257 1.72 23.04 4.53
N ARG A 258 1.67 21.77 4.19
CA ARG A 258 0.49 20.94 4.36
C ARG A 258 0.86 19.73 5.21
N LEU A 259 0.05 19.46 6.21
CA LEU A 259 0.14 18.27 7.06
C LEU A 259 -1.10 17.42 6.85
N TYR A 260 -0.89 16.11 6.95
CA TYR A 260 -1.95 15.12 7.03
C TYR A 260 -1.80 14.37 8.33
N LEU A 261 -2.86 14.37 9.15
CA LEU A 261 -2.86 13.73 10.46
C LEU A 261 -3.99 12.71 10.55
N SER A 262 -3.81 11.70 11.40
CA SER A 262 -4.76 10.61 11.57
C SER A 262 -6.03 11.07 12.28
N ILE A 263 -7.16 10.43 11.96
CA ILE A 263 -8.44 10.54 12.69
C ILE A 263 -8.65 9.23 13.44
N ALA A 264 -8.79 9.31 14.76
CA ALA A 264 -9.00 8.13 15.61
C ALA A 264 -10.43 7.56 15.52
N ARG A 265 -11.43 8.40 15.18
CA ARG A 265 -12.86 8.03 15.14
C ARG A 265 -13.49 8.47 13.81
N PRO A 266 -13.22 7.74 12.72
CA PRO A 266 -13.80 8.03 11.41
C PRO A 266 -15.33 7.89 11.40
N ASP A 267 -15.87 6.99 12.22
CA ASP A 267 -17.30 6.82 12.46
C ASP A 267 -17.96 8.10 13.00
N SER A 268 -17.34 8.73 13.99
CA SER A 268 -17.84 9.97 14.58
C SER A 268 -17.83 11.13 13.57
N LEU A 269 -16.80 11.23 12.74
CA LEU A 269 -16.77 12.21 11.64
C LEU A 269 -17.90 11.96 10.64
N PHE A 270 -18.10 10.72 10.23
CA PHE A 270 -19.17 10.32 9.30
C PHE A 270 -20.57 10.65 9.88
N ILE A 271 -20.83 10.25 11.14
CA ILE A 271 -22.12 10.53 11.80
C ILE A 271 -22.42 12.04 11.79
N THR A 272 -21.40 12.86 12.09
CA THR A 272 -21.56 14.32 12.09
C THR A 272 -21.87 14.86 10.69
N ASP A 273 -21.14 14.39 9.65
CA ASP A 273 -21.37 14.80 8.26
C ASP A 273 -22.77 14.36 7.79
N LEU A 274 -23.21 13.15 8.16
CA LEU A 274 -24.54 12.63 7.81
C LEU A 274 -25.65 13.40 8.51
N GLN A 275 -25.51 13.74 9.81
CA GLN A 275 -26.49 14.54 10.56
C GLN A 275 -26.69 15.92 9.94
N GLU A 276 -25.62 16.60 9.53
CA GLU A 276 -25.70 17.89 8.83
C GLU A 276 -26.43 17.78 7.49
N LYS A 277 -26.18 16.72 6.76
CA LYS A 277 -26.89 16.45 5.49
C LYS A 277 -28.36 16.12 5.72
N PHE A 278 -28.71 15.33 6.74
CA PHE A 278 -30.10 15.08 7.13
C PHE A 278 -30.82 16.39 7.49
N GLN A 279 -30.20 17.23 8.31
CA GLN A 279 -30.76 18.58 8.65
C GLN A 279 -31.02 19.41 7.40
N THR A 280 -30.07 19.42 6.45
CA THR A 280 -30.22 20.14 5.18
C THR A 280 -31.35 19.57 4.32
N ALA A 281 -31.58 18.25 4.37
CA ALA A 281 -32.65 17.55 3.67
C ALA A 281 -34.01 17.64 4.39
N GLY A 282 -34.09 18.30 5.56
CA GLY A 282 -35.31 18.43 6.36
C GLY A 282 -35.67 17.17 7.16
N ILE A 283 -34.70 16.27 7.39
CA ILE A 283 -34.87 15.07 8.21
C ILE A 283 -34.28 15.34 9.60
N GLU A 284 -35.11 15.23 10.62
CA GLU A 284 -34.72 15.44 12.01
C GLU A 284 -34.21 14.13 12.65
N VAL A 285 -33.09 14.16 13.35
CA VAL A 285 -32.57 13.03 14.14
C VAL A 285 -32.72 13.35 15.63
N ARG A 286 -33.57 12.59 16.32
CA ARG A 286 -33.85 12.68 17.75
C ARG A 286 -33.25 11.47 18.45
N ASN A 287 -32.08 11.64 19.02
CA ASN A 287 -31.39 10.55 19.72
C ASN A 287 -32.26 10.03 20.88
N SER A 288 -32.76 8.82 20.76
CA SER A 288 -33.60 8.15 21.74
C SER A 288 -33.14 6.70 21.92
N ASN A 289 -33.08 6.24 23.16
CA ASN A 289 -32.79 4.83 23.44
C ASN A 289 -34.09 4.03 23.26
N LEU A 290 -34.22 3.38 22.15
CA LEU A 290 -35.29 2.47 21.84
C LEU A 290 -34.86 1.02 22.13
N GLY A 291 -35.81 0.10 22.24
CA GLY A 291 -35.51 -1.32 22.42
C GLY A 291 -34.82 -1.93 21.18
N GLN A 292 -34.40 -3.19 21.29
CA GLN A 292 -33.85 -3.92 20.15
C GLN A 292 -34.98 -4.31 19.19
N PHE A 293 -34.79 -3.99 17.91
CA PHE A 293 -35.72 -4.33 16.85
C PHE A 293 -35.00 -5.10 15.74
N PRO A 294 -35.72 -5.88 14.94
CA PRO A 294 -35.18 -6.50 13.73
C PRO A 294 -34.65 -5.43 12.78
N GLU A 295 -33.56 -5.77 12.09
CA GLU A 295 -32.96 -4.90 11.08
C GLU A 295 -33.53 -5.17 9.69
N THR A 296 -33.73 -4.09 8.93
CA THR A 296 -34.11 -4.10 7.52
C THR A 296 -33.01 -3.44 6.69
N THR A 297 -32.40 -4.19 5.80
CA THR A 297 -31.37 -3.68 4.89
C THR A 297 -31.96 -2.77 3.82
N TRP A 298 -31.36 -1.61 3.61
CA TRP A 298 -31.71 -0.68 2.53
C TRP A 298 -30.94 -0.96 1.25
N PHE A 299 -29.61 -1.02 1.36
CA PHE A 299 -28.71 -1.28 0.22
C PHE A 299 -27.32 -1.69 0.68
N HIS A 300 -26.56 -2.21 -0.29
CA HIS A 300 -25.13 -2.48 -0.18
C HIS A 300 -24.37 -1.50 -1.07
N TYR A 301 -23.50 -0.69 -0.47
CA TYR A 301 -22.69 0.29 -1.19
C TYR A 301 -21.34 -0.34 -1.57
N PRO A 302 -21.02 -0.50 -2.87
CA PRO A 302 -19.78 -1.15 -3.29
C PRO A 302 -18.58 -0.22 -3.14
N SER A 303 -17.42 -0.79 -2.78
CA SER A 303 -16.12 -0.11 -2.89
C SER A 303 -15.71 0.11 -4.34
N ASP A 304 -14.55 0.72 -4.57
CA ASP A 304 -13.80 0.53 -5.80
C ASP A 304 -13.48 -0.96 -6.00
N TYR A 305 -13.14 -1.36 -7.23
CA TYR A 305 -12.61 -2.70 -7.45
C TYR A 305 -11.29 -2.87 -6.67
N LEU A 306 -11.07 -4.06 -6.13
CA LEU A 306 -9.84 -4.38 -5.38
C LEU A 306 -8.59 -4.02 -6.18
N GLY A 307 -8.63 -4.21 -7.49
CA GLY A 307 -7.53 -3.84 -8.38
C GLY A 307 -7.21 -2.34 -8.34
N ASP A 308 -8.23 -1.48 -8.33
CA ASP A 308 -8.07 -0.02 -8.28
C ASP A 308 -7.58 0.42 -6.88
N ILE A 309 -8.11 -0.22 -5.83
CA ILE A 309 -7.64 -0.03 -4.45
C ILE A 309 -6.15 -0.40 -4.35
N VAL A 310 -5.73 -1.54 -4.90
CA VAL A 310 -4.33 -1.98 -4.94
C VAL A 310 -3.46 -1.03 -5.77
N HIS A 311 -3.93 -0.57 -6.92
CA HIS A 311 -3.20 0.42 -7.72
C HIS A 311 -2.96 1.71 -6.94
N SER A 312 -4.03 2.28 -6.37
CA SER A 312 -3.95 3.48 -5.54
C SER A 312 -3.00 3.29 -4.34
N LEU A 313 -3.10 2.15 -3.65
CA LEU A 313 -2.22 1.76 -2.55
C LEU A 313 -0.74 1.72 -2.97
N ASN A 314 -0.42 1.04 -4.07
CA ASN A 314 0.97 0.86 -4.52
C ASN A 314 1.59 2.18 -4.99
N VAL A 315 0.83 3.02 -5.71
CA VAL A 315 1.28 4.31 -6.22
C VAL A 315 1.52 5.29 -5.07
N ARG A 316 0.58 5.43 -4.13
CA ARG A 316 0.67 6.37 -2.99
C ARG A 316 1.44 5.79 -1.80
N SER A 317 1.62 4.48 -1.78
CA SER A 317 2.19 3.76 -0.62
C SER A 317 1.30 3.84 0.63
N ASP A 318 -0.01 3.79 0.45
CA ASP A 318 -0.99 4.00 1.49
C ASP A 318 -0.99 2.87 2.53
N ASN A 319 -0.87 3.23 3.82
CA ASN A 319 -0.79 2.25 4.90
C ASN A 319 -2.19 1.75 5.30
N LEU A 320 -3.18 2.66 5.39
CA LEU A 320 -4.55 2.29 5.73
C LEU A 320 -5.10 1.24 4.76
N TYR A 321 -4.89 1.45 3.45
CA TYR A 321 -5.33 0.53 2.42
C TYR A 321 -4.63 -0.84 2.55
N ALA A 322 -3.34 -0.85 2.90
CA ALA A 322 -2.60 -2.10 3.10
C ALA A 322 -3.08 -2.88 4.32
N GLU A 323 -3.39 -2.18 5.42
CA GLU A 323 -3.92 -2.80 6.64
C GLU A 323 -5.34 -3.34 6.46
N SER A 324 -6.18 -2.63 5.70
CA SER A 324 -7.52 -3.10 5.34
C SER A 324 -7.45 -4.36 4.49
N ILE A 325 -6.61 -4.36 3.44
CA ILE A 325 -6.41 -5.54 2.58
C ILE A 325 -5.85 -6.73 3.38
N LEU A 326 -4.91 -6.51 4.31
CA LEU A 326 -4.40 -7.58 5.16
C LEU A 326 -5.52 -8.24 5.98
N ARG A 327 -6.40 -7.43 6.59
CA ARG A 327 -7.56 -7.93 7.36
C ARG A 327 -8.60 -8.62 6.48
N LEU A 328 -8.81 -8.11 5.25
CA LEU A 328 -9.66 -8.74 4.26
C LEU A 328 -9.27 -10.20 3.98
N LEU A 329 -7.97 -10.52 3.96
CA LEU A 329 -7.51 -11.89 3.69
C LEU A 329 -8.12 -12.92 4.65
N SER A 330 -8.34 -12.57 5.91
CA SER A 330 -8.92 -13.48 6.91
C SER A 330 -10.43 -13.66 6.75
N LEU A 331 -11.13 -12.76 6.09
CA LEU A 331 -12.57 -12.92 5.78
C LEU A 331 -12.84 -14.09 4.82
N SER A 332 -11.85 -14.50 4.03
CA SER A 332 -11.98 -15.67 3.16
C SER A 332 -12.23 -16.98 3.91
N ALA A 333 -11.92 -17.04 5.19
CA ALA A 333 -12.16 -18.17 6.09
C ALA A 333 -13.45 -18.02 6.92
N HIS A 334 -14.35 -17.10 6.55
CA HIS A 334 -15.60 -16.79 7.26
C HIS A 334 -15.40 -16.34 8.72
N GLU A 335 -14.28 -15.72 9.00
CA GLU A 335 -13.95 -15.14 10.30
C GLU A 335 -13.86 -13.61 10.21
N LYS A 336 -13.85 -12.94 11.37
CA LYS A 336 -13.58 -11.48 11.45
C LYS A 336 -12.22 -11.14 10.85
N GLY A 337 -12.14 -9.98 10.21
CA GLY A 337 -10.90 -9.49 9.63
C GLY A 337 -9.83 -9.22 10.70
N SER A 338 -8.74 -9.98 10.67
CA SER A 338 -7.64 -9.91 11.63
C SER A 338 -6.30 -9.80 10.91
N ALA A 339 -5.42 -8.91 11.39
CA ALA A 339 -4.08 -8.78 10.84
C ALA A 339 -3.25 -10.05 11.06
N GLU A 340 -3.35 -10.67 12.24
CA GLU A 340 -2.62 -11.90 12.57
C GLU A 340 -3.02 -13.05 11.65
N LYS A 341 -4.32 -13.29 11.51
CA LYS A 341 -4.85 -14.35 10.63
C LYS A 341 -4.55 -14.08 9.15
N GLY A 342 -4.61 -12.81 8.72
CA GLY A 342 -4.20 -12.40 7.38
C GLY A 342 -2.73 -12.73 7.08
N ILE A 343 -1.84 -12.50 8.05
CA ILE A 343 -0.42 -12.88 7.96
C ILE A 343 -0.25 -14.40 7.85
N ASP A 344 -1.01 -15.18 8.61
CA ASP A 344 -0.96 -16.65 8.55
C ASP A 344 -1.44 -17.18 7.19
N ILE A 345 -2.47 -16.55 6.61
CA ILE A 345 -2.92 -16.87 5.24
C ILE A 345 -1.82 -16.57 4.22
N ILE A 346 -1.15 -15.41 4.34
CA ILE A 346 0.00 -15.05 3.49
C ILE A 346 1.08 -16.13 3.58
N ARG A 347 1.51 -16.49 4.79
CA ARG A 347 2.54 -17.50 5.00
C ARG A 347 2.17 -18.84 4.37
N LYS A 348 0.97 -19.35 4.64
CA LYS A 348 0.48 -20.62 4.08
C LYS A 348 0.38 -20.57 2.55
N TYR A 349 -0.08 -19.45 2.00
CA TYR A 349 -0.24 -19.28 0.56
C TYR A 349 1.11 -19.40 -0.17
N TRP A 350 2.14 -18.65 0.29
CA TRP A 350 3.43 -18.60 -0.37
C TRP A 350 4.33 -19.79 -0.10
N GLN A 351 4.05 -20.64 0.90
CA GLN A 351 4.72 -21.93 1.08
C GLN A 351 4.55 -22.89 -0.10
N ASN A 352 3.49 -22.73 -0.90
CA ASN A 352 3.28 -23.53 -2.12
C ASN A 352 4.20 -23.11 -3.27
N TYR A 353 4.95 -22.05 -3.10
CA TYR A 353 5.96 -21.54 -4.02
C TYR A 353 7.31 -21.56 -3.29
N GLU A 354 8.41 -21.45 -3.98
CA GLU A 354 9.77 -21.52 -3.39
C GLU A 354 10.07 -20.39 -2.36
N ALA A 355 9.05 -19.85 -1.70
CA ALA A 355 9.16 -18.81 -0.68
C ALA A 355 9.26 -19.47 0.71
N ASP A 356 10.47 -19.48 1.28
CA ASP A 356 10.73 -20.04 2.60
C ASP A 356 10.12 -19.18 3.71
N SER A 357 9.16 -19.74 4.45
CA SER A 357 8.46 -19.02 5.53
C SER A 357 9.40 -18.52 6.65
N LEU A 358 10.58 -19.14 6.80
CA LEU A 358 11.62 -18.69 7.74
C LEU A 358 12.28 -17.37 7.32
N GLU A 359 12.04 -16.92 6.09
CA GLU A 359 12.57 -15.67 5.54
C GLU A 359 11.57 -14.51 5.63
N LEU A 360 10.37 -14.71 6.24
CA LEU A 360 9.32 -13.70 6.43
C LEU A 360 8.93 -13.54 7.90
N PHE A 361 9.20 -12.37 8.47
CA PHE A 361 8.74 -11.90 9.76
C PHE A 361 7.81 -10.70 9.52
N MET A 362 6.51 -10.93 9.50
CA MET A 362 5.49 -9.93 9.18
C MET A 362 4.63 -9.65 10.40
N TYR A 363 4.35 -8.38 10.68
CA TYR A 363 3.58 -7.89 11.83
C TYR A 363 2.48 -6.90 11.41
N ASP A 364 2.51 -6.40 10.18
CA ASP A 364 1.50 -5.54 9.57
C ASP A 364 1.52 -5.69 8.05
N GLY A 365 0.49 -5.18 7.38
CA GLY A 365 0.38 -5.20 5.92
C GLY A 365 1.12 -4.08 5.21
N SER A 366 1.43 -3.01 5.93
CA SER A 366 1.95 -1.74 5.39
C SER A 366 3.47 -1.64 5.40
N GLY A 367 4.13 -2.34 6.31
CA GLY A 367 5.55 -2.22 6.55
C GLY A 367 5.93 -1.06 7.47
N LEU A 368 4.99 -0.53 8.25
CA LEU A 368 5.26 0.53 9.22
C LEU A 368 5.96 -0.02 10.46
N ALA A 369 5.61 -1.23 10.91
CA ALA A 369 6.27 -1.90 12.02
C ALA A 369 7.75 -2.18 11.70
N ARG A 370 8.67 -1.65 12.50
CA ARG A 370 10.12 -1.86 12.34
C ARG A 370 10.56 -3.31 12.60
N ASN A 371 9.68 -4.11 13.18
CA ASN A 371 9.89 -5.54 13.41
C ASN A 371 9.72 -6.38 12.14
N ASN A 372 9.05 -5.86 11.11
CA ASN A 372 8.95 -6.55 9.82
C ASN A 372 10.34 -6.83 9.26
N LYS A 373 10.57 -8.06 8.82
CA LYS A 373 11.78 -8.46 8.10
C LYS A 373 11.40 -9.46 7.01
N VAL A 374 12.02 -9.31 5.86
CA VAL A 374 11.87 -10.24 4.75
C VAL A 374 13.18 -10.33 3.99
N SER A 375 13.46 -11.49 3.41
CA SER A 375 14.60 -11.66 2.53
C SER A 375 14.32 -11.10 1.13
N ALA A 376 15.37 -10.69 0.43
CA ALA A 376 15.25 -10.27 -0.96
C ALA A 376 14.77 -11.42 -1.85
N LYS A 377 15.16 -12.65 -1.53
CA LYS A 377 14.74 -13.86 -2.23
C LYS A 377 13.25 -14.13 -2.09
N TYR A 378 12.70 -14.05 -0.86
CA TYR A 378 11.26 -14.20 -0.61
C TYR A 378 10.44 -13.19 -1.40
N LEU A 379 10.79 -11.90 -1.29
CA LEU A 379 10.07 -10.83 -1.99
C LEU A 379 10.18 -10.95 -3.51
N ASN A 380 11.34 -11.38 -4.02
CA ASN A 380 11.57 -11.65 -5.44
C ASN A 380 10.74 -12.85 -5.92
N CYS A 381 10.62 -13.91 -5.12
CA CYS A 381 9.74 -15.04 -5.40
C CYS A 381 8.28 -14.59 -5.54
N VAL A 382 7.78 -13.77 -4.62
CA VAL A 382 6.43 -13.19 -4.70
C VAL A 382 6.23 -12.41 -6.00
N LEU A 383 7.17 -11.55 -6.37
CA LEU A 383 7.13 -10.81 -7.63
C LEU A 383 7.13 -11.75 -8.84
N LYS A 384 8.09 -12.68 -8.91
CA LYS A 384 8.25 -13.64 -10.01
C LYS A 384 6.96 -14.43 -10.24
N GLU A 385 6.44 -15.06 -9.19
CA GLU A 385 5.28 -15.93 -9.30
C GLU A 385 3.98 -15.14 -9.55
N THR A 386 3.89 -13.89 -9.06
CA THR A 386 2.75 -13.02 -9.37
C THR A 386 2.76 -12.60 -10.84
N ALA A 387 3.90 -12.20 -11.39
CA ALA A 387 4.01 -11.83 -12.80
C ALA A 387 3.75 -12.99 -13.78
N ARG A 388 3.97 -14.24 -13.34
CA ARG A 388 3.69 -15.47 -14.10
C ARG A 388 2.22 -15.88 -14.08
N ASP A 389 1.42 -15.32 -13.17
CA ASP A 389 0.00 -15.66 -13.08
C ASP A 389 -0.75 -15.17 -14.32
N ALA A 390 -1.39 -16.11 -15.03
CA ALA A 390 -2.05 -15.84 -16.30
C ALA A 390 -3.26 -14.90 -16.20
N LEU A 391 -3.86 -14.76 -15.01
CA LEU A 391 -5.08 -13.98 -14.78
C LEU A 391 -4.81 -12.59 -14.26
N ILE A 392 -3.76 -12.43 -13.43
CA ILE A 392 -3.50 -11.16 -12.74
C ILE A 392 -2.11 -10.59 -13.00
N GLY A 393 -1.20 -11.37 -13.59
CA GLY A 393 0.21 -11.01 -13.65
C GLY A 393 0.46 -9.66 -14.31
N GLU A 394 -0.08 -9.45 -15.51
CA GLU A 394 0.07 -8.17 -16.21
C GLU A 394 -0.63 -7.03 -15.47
N TYR A 395 -1.82 -7.30 -14.94
CA TYR A 395 -2.55 -6.32 -14.13
C TYR A 395 -1.73 -5.89 -12.91
N PHE A 396 -1.18 -6.85 -12.15
CA PHE A 396 -0.38 -6.55 -10.97
C PHE A 396 0.86 -5.71 -11.30
N VAL A 397 1.58 -6.03 -12.40
CA VAL A 397 2.72 -5.23 -12.85
C VAL A 397 2.33 -3.77 -13.05
N GLN A 398 1.17 -3.52 -13.64
CA GLN A 398 0.66 -2.16 -13.90
C GLN A 398 0.19 -1.43 -12.62
N THR A 399 -0.06 -2.13 -11.51
CA THR A 399 -0.36 -1.48 -10.22
C THR A 399 0.85 -0.80 -9.59
N LEU A 400 2.07 -1.21 -9.96
CA LEU A 400 3.29 -0.60 -9.42
C LEU A 400 3.63 0.71 -10.15
N PRO A 401 4.02 1.76 -9.40
CA PRO A 401 4.31 3.07 -10.00
C PRO A 401 5.52 3.05 -10.92
N LEU A 402 5.40 3.75 -12.03
CA LEU A 402 6.45 3.91 -13.04
C LEU A 402 7.54 4.86 -12.54
N ALA A 403 8.77 4.38 -12.46
CA ALA A 403 9.91 5.17 -12.03
C ALA A 403 10.12 6.41 -12.92
N GLY A 404 10.43 7.55 -12.29
CA GLY A 404 10.58 8.84 -12.94
C GLY A 404 9.27 9.56 -13.32
N LYS A 405 8.08 8.93 -13.07
CA LYS A 405 6.79 9.50 -13.46
C LYS A 405 5.75 9.48 -12.34
N GLU A 406 5.60 8.38 -11.60
CA GLU A 406 4.44 8.14 -10.74
C GLU A 406 4.79 8.00 -9.27
N GLY A 407 3.88 8.44 -8.40
CA GLY A 407 3.83 8.17 -6.98
C GLY A 407 5.15 8.39 -6.24
N SER A 408 5.47 7.47 -5.35
CA SER A 408 6.66 7.55 -4.48
C SER A 408 7.99 7.42 -5.21
N VAL A 409 7.98 7.00 -6.48
CA VAL A 409 9.17 6.87 -7.35
C VAL A 409 9.24 7.91 -8.49
N ALA A 410 8.36 8.92 -8.47
CA ALA A 410 8.29 9.96 -9.52
C ALA A 410 9.61 10.72 -9.75
N THR A 411 10.48 10.80 -8.75
CA THR A 411 11.79 11.45 -8.85
C THR A 411 12.96 10.47 -9.00
N PHE A 412 12.70 9.16 -8.89
CA PHE A 412 13.73 8.14 -9.00
C PHE A 412 13.98 7.79 -10.47
N MET A 413 15.24 7.86 -10.91
CA MET A 413 15.65 7.61 -12.31
C MET A 413 14.91 8.46 -13.36
N LYS A 414 14.46 9.67 -13.01
CA LYS A 414 13.70 10.57 -13.89
C LYS A 414 14.41 10.88 -15.22
N HIS A 415 15.74 10.86 -15.22
CA HIS A 415 16.58 11.10 -16.39
C HIS A 415 17.42 9.86 -16.73
N GLY A 416 17.03 8.69 -16.25
CA GLY A 416 17.75 7.43 -16.47
C GLY A 416 17.51 6.89 -17.87
N GLY A 417 18.57 6.42 -18.51
CA GLY A 417 18.57 5.92 -19.88
C GLY A 417 18.29 4.42 -20.01
N LEU A 418 17.34 3.87 -19.27
CA LEU A 418 16.91 2.49 -19.50
C LEU A 418 15.88 2.45 -20.63
N PRO A 419 16.04 1.56 -21.63
CA PRO A 419 15.12 1.46 -22.77
C PRO A 419 13.77 0.83 -22.42
N GLY A 420 13.68 0.10 -21.30
CA GLY A 420 12.47 -0.55 -20.84
C GLY A 420 11.73 0.22 -19.74
N GLU A 421 10.57 -0.32 -19.33
CA GLU A 421 9.79 0.22 -18.22
C GLU A 421 10.28 -0.33 -16.89
N LEU A 422 10.54 0.57 -15.94
CA LEU A 422 10.89 0.24 -14.57
C LEU A 422 9.75 0.62 -13.63
N ARG A 423 9.01 -0.37 -13.12
CA ARG A 423 7.91 -0.19 -12.18
C ARG A 423 8.31 -0.71 -10.80
N LEU A 424 8.34 0.17 -9.82
CA LEU A 424 8.91 -0.13 -8.51
C LEU A 424 8.04 0.37 -7.36
N LYS A 425 7.75 -0.50 -6.41
CA LYS A 425 7.34 -0.09 -5.07
C LYS A 425 8.56 0.35 -4.29
N SER A 426 8.52 1.53 -3.69
CA SER A 426 9.54 1.99 -2.75
C SER A 426 9.19 1.67 -1.30
N GLY A 427 10.21 1.46 -0.48
CA GLY A 427 10.13 1.40 0.98
C GLY A 427 11.14 2.37 1.59
N SER A 428 10.73 3.14 2.61
CA SER A 428 11.61 4.10 3.24
C SER A 428 11.22 4.39 4.68
N MET A 429 12.19 4.31 5.57
CA MET A 429 12.12 4.74 6.97
C MET A 429 13.44 5.46 7.32
N SER A 430 13.63 5.84 8.59
CA SER A 430 14.96 6.23 9.07
C SER A 430 15.93 5.07 8.84
N ASP A 431 17.05 5.35 8.14
CA ASP A 431 18.13 4.40 7.86
C ASP A 431 17.74 3.14 7.06
N VAL A 432 16.53 3.11 6.47
CA VAL A 432 16.04 2.02 5.63
C VAL A 432 15.60 2.57 4.28
N HIS A 433 16.05 1.92 3.20
CA HIS A 433 15.60 2.21 1.85
C HIS A 433 15.51 0.95 1.01
N ALA A 434 14.40 0.79 0.29
CA ALA A 434 14.16 -0.39 -0.52
C ALA A 434 13.42 -0.04 -1.81
N TYR A 435 13.68 -0.83 -2.84
CA TYR A 435 12.93 -0.88 -4.09
C TYR A 435 12.66 -2.33 -4.45
N ALA A 436 11.43 -2.62 -4.86
CA ALA A 436 11.03 -3.93 -5.34
C ALA A 436 9.99 -3.79 -6.46
N GLY A 437 10.11 -4.58 -7.52
CA GLY A 437 9.21 -4.51 -8.67
C GLY A 437 9.79 -5.12 -9.92
N TYR A 438 9.54 -4.50 -11.07
CA TYR A 438 9.85 -5.10 -12.37
C TYR A 438 10.56 -4.12 -13.30
N TYR A 439 11.50 -4.67 -14.08
CA TYR A 439 12.00 -4.07 -15.29
C TYR A 439 11.49 -4.89 -16.48
N THR A 440 10.79 -4.23 -17.41
CA THR A 440 10.18 -4.87 -18.57
C THR A 440 10.76 -4.29 -19.86
N THR A 441 11.25 -5.16 -20.73
CA THR A 441 11.63 -4.87 -22.10
C THR A 441 10.65 -5.58 -23.05
N PRO A 442 10.66 -5.31 -24.37
CA PRO A 442 9.84 -6.07 -25.32
C PRO A 442 10.12 -7.58 -25.30
N GLN A 443 11.34 -8.01 -24.91
CA GLN A 443 11.77 -9.40 -24.94
C GLN A 443 11.58 -10.10 -23.61
N ASN A 444 11.83 -9.40 -22.48
CA ASN A 444 11.92 -10.01 -21.16
C ASN A 444 11.37 -9.13 -20.04
N ARG A 445 11.04 -9.78 -18.91
CA ARG A 445 10.72 -9.13 -17.65
C ARG A 445 11.62 -9.65 -16.54
N TYR A 446 12.14 -8.76 -15.72
CA TYR A 446 12.98 -9.07 -14.58
C TYR A 446 12.30 -8.62 -13.29
N ALA A 447 12.22 -9.52 -12.30
CA ALA A 447 11.85 -9.19 -10.94
C ALA A 447 13.09 -8.65 -10.20
N ILE A 448 12.95 -7.49 -9.56
CA ILE A 448 14.07 -6.77 -8.93
C ILE A 448 13.72 -6.49 -7.48
N VAL A 449 14.65 -6.80 -6.59
CA VAL A 449 14.61 -6.41 -5.18
C VAL A 449 15.96 -5.85 -4.78
N VAL A 450 15.96 -4.63 -4.22
CA VAL A 450 17.13 -3.99 -3.61
C VAL A 450 16.69 -3.41 -2.27
N MET A 451 17.26 -3.90 -1.18
CA MET A 451 16.97 -3.45 0.19
C MET A 451 18.28 -3.11 0.91
N ILE A 452 18.34 -1.95 1.56
CA ILE A 452 19.52 -1.46 2.25
C ILE A 452 19.12 -0.82 3.58
N ASN A 453 19.64 -1.35 4.67
CA ASN A 453 19.44 -0.83 6.01
C ASN A 453 20.76 -0.32 6.60
N ASN A 454 20.70 0.72 7.45
CA ASN A 454 21.83 1.28 8.19
C ASN A 454 22.95 1.85 7.28
N TYR A 455 22.60 2.49 6.18
CA TYR A 455 23.56 3.19 5.31
C TYR A 455 24.02 4.51 5.92
N THR A 456 25.27 4.94 5.62
CA THR A 456 25.89 6.15 6.20
C THR A 456 25.86 7.38 5.30
N CYS A 457 25.48 7.24 4.03
CA CYS A 457 25.36 8.36 3.12
C CYS A 457 23.96 9.03 3.20
N THR A 458 23.81 10.20 2.58
CA THR A 458 22.48 10.83 2.48
C THR A 458 21.54 9.99 1.60
N ARG A 459 20.22 10.11 1.85
CA ARG A 459 19.20 9.43 1.02
C ARG A 459 19.31 9.78 -0.47
N ALA A 460 19.70 11.01 -0.80
CA ALA A 460 19.92 11.43 -2.18
C ALA A 460 21.10 10.68 -2.83
N GLN A 461 22.23 10.60 -2.13
CA GLN A 461 23.38 9.82 -2.58
C GLN A 461 23.08 8.33 -2.72
N LEU A 462 22.32 7.76 -1.75
CA LEU A 462 21.89 6.37 -1.84
C LEU A 462 21.06 6.11 -3.09
N LYS A 463 20.06 6.98 -3.36
CA LYS A 463 19.23 6.87 -4.58
C LYS A 463 20.07 6.93 -5.85
N GLN A 464 21.11 7.80 -5.90
CA GLN A 464 22.03 7.87 -7.03
C GLN A 464 22.84 6.57 -7.20
N LYS A 465 23.35 6.01 -6.09
CA LYS A 465 24.08 4.73 -6.10
C LYS A 465 23.21 3.58 -6.59
N ILE A 466 21.96 3.47 -6.10
CA ILE A 466 21.01 2.45 -6.56
C ILE A 466 20.65 2.66 -8.03
N SER A 467 20.42 3.90 -8.47
CA SER A 467 20.17 4.22 -9.88
C SER A 467 21.32 3.76 -10.78
N ALA A 468 22.58 4.06 -10.40
CA ALA A 468 23.78 3.62 -11.13
C ALA A 468 23.89 2.08 -11.17
N LEU A 469 23.61 1.40 -10.05
CA LEU A 469 23.58 -0.06 -9.99
C LEU A 469 22.57 -0.63 -10.99
N LEU A 470 21.31 -0.18 -10.91
CA LEU A 470 20.25 -0.69 -11.78
C LEU A 470 20.52 -0.40 -13.25
N THR A 471 21.03 0.78 -13.60
CA THR A 471 21.43 1.11 -14.96
C THR A 471 22.51 0.16 -15.48
N GLN A 472 23.57 -0.09 -14.70
CA GLN A 472 24.68 -0.97 -15.11
C GLN A 472 24.26 -2.45 -15.26
N VAL A 473 23.31 -2.91 -14.42
CA VAL A 473 22.84 -4.30 -14.46
C VAL A 473 21.83 -4.50 -15.59
N LEU A 474 20.89 -3.57 -15.77
CA LEU A 474 19.74 -3.72 -16.65
C LEU A 474 20.05 -3.35 -18.11
N SER A 475 20.95 -2.39 -18.38
CA SER A 475 21.36 -2.06 -19.76
C SER A 475 22.09 -3.18 -20.48
N LYS A 476 22.54 -4.22 -19.78
CA LYS A 476 23.14 -5.44 -20.36
C LYS A 476 22.14 -6.52 -20.70
N LYS A 477 20.84 -6.26 -20.51
CA LYS A 477 19.74 -7.22 -20.67
C LYS A 477 18.82 -6.86 -21.83
N GLU A 478 19.37 -6.16 -22.82
CA GLU A 478 18.74 -5.86 -24.11
C GLU A 478 18.69 -7.06 -25.04
#